data_192afe7346ccde7dd38c81211b394151
#
_entry.id   192afe7346ccde7dd38c81211b394151
#
_cell.length_a   1.000
_cell.length_b   1.000
_cell.length_c   1.000
_cell.angle_alpha   90.00
_cell.angle_beta   90.00
_cell.angle_gamma   90.00
#
_symmetry.space_group_name_H-M   'P 1'
#
loop_
_entity.id
_entity.type
_entity.pdbx_description
1 polymer ?
#
loop_
_entity_poly.entity_id
_entity_poly.type
_entity_poly.pdbx_seq_one_letter_code
_entity_poly.pdbx_strand_id
1 'polypeptide(L)'
;MKIVGVIAMLISVIPFVPSLNYVQADIECPEIEQVKETSIDDKDELFSALQIIVSDIYGKGEYGELYSEWEVLTALPFPQTVGLENDAVYYEMAKNFCGQAVADKSWLVRLYFPKWEGKSASALEGQIFLSKSKENEWFVWFRYH
;
A
#
# COMPACT_ATOMS: atom_id res chain seq x y z
N MET A 1 60.31 -30.78 -34.11
CA MET A 1 60.06 -29.50 -33.43
C MET A 1 58.61 -29.52 -33.00
N LYS A 2 58.33 -29.76 -31.71
CA LYS A 2 56.97 -29.85 -31.16
C LYS A 2 56.65 -28.53 -30.48
N ILE A 3 55.65 -27.83 -31.02
CA ILE A 3 55.11 -26.59 -30.45
C ILE A 3 54.01 -27.02 -29.47
N VAL A 4 54.28 -26.81 -28.18
CA VAL A 4 53.30 -26.99 -27.08
C VAL A 4 52.51 -25.69 -26.95
N GLY A 5 51.28 -25.72 -27.38
CA GLY A 5 50.36 -24.58 -27.18
C GLY A 5 49.85 -24.57 -25.72
N VAL A 6 50.18 -23.52 -25.01
CA VAL A 6 49.59 -23.25 -23.68
C VAL A 6 48.25 -22.56 -23.88
N ILE A 7 47.17 -23.27 -23.56
CA ILE A 7 45.82 -22.71 -23.50
C ILE A 7 45.68 -22.01 -22.16
N ALA A 8 45.71 -20.68 -22.14
CA ALA A 8 45.37 -19.89 -20.97
C ALA A 8 43.83 -19.87 -20.77
N MET A 9 43.37 -20.59 -19.76
CA MET A 9 41.96 -20.55 -19.33
C MET A 9 41.75 -19.26 -18.57
N LEU A 10 41.04 -18.30 -19.22
CA LEU A 10 40.53 -17.10 -18.55
C LEU A 10 39.32 -17.46 -17.71
N ILE A 11 39.52 -17.56 -16.39
CA ILE A 11 38.43 -17.69 -15.44
C ILE A 11 37.81 -16.32 -15.27
N SER A 12 36.62 -16.11 -15.89
CA SER A 12 35.80 -14.95 -15.66
C SER A 12 35.19 -15.04 -14.26
N VAL A 13 35.71 -14.26 -13.33
CA VAL A 13 35.09 -14.05 -12.02
C VAL A 13 33.94 -13.07 -12.20
N ILE A 14 32.71 -13.57 -12.26
CA ILE A 14 31.50 -12.75 -12.25
C ILE A 14 31.31 -12.29 -10.80
N PRO A 15 31.32 -10.97 -10.50
CA PRO A 15 31.02 -10.52 -9.15
C PRO A 15 29.56 -10.87 -8.83
N PHE A 16 29.36 -11.68 -7.81
CA PHE A 16 28.06 -11.96 -7.22
C PHE A 16 27.59 -10.67 -6.53
N VAL A 17 26.73 -9.90 -7.18
CA VAL A 17 26.03 -8.76 -6.57
C VAL A 17 24.88 -9.36 -5.77
N PRO A 18 24.86 -9.27 -4.43
CA PRO A 18 23.69 -9.69 -3.68
C PRO A 18 22.53 -8.77 -4.09
N SER A 19 21.51 -9.34 -4.70
CA SER A 19 20.26 -8.65 -4.94
C SER A 19 19.68 -8.29 -3.56
N LEU A 20 19.68 -7.01 -3.24
CA LEU A 20 18.91 -6.48 -2.13
C LEU A 20 17.44 -6.77 -2.47
N ASN A 21 16.87 -7.77 -1.84
CA ASN A 21 15.44 -8.00 -1.86
C ASN A 21 14.81 -6.82 -1.11
N TYR A 22 14.50 -5.76 -1.85
CA TYR A 22 13.50 -4.80 -1.38
C TYR A 22 12.22 -5.61 -1.19
N VAL A 23 11.71 -5.63 0.03
CA VAL A 23 10.34 -6.05 0.29
C VAL A 23 9.47 -5.01 -0.40
N GLN A 24 9.17 -5.26 -1.66
CA GLN A 24 8.23 -4.48 -2.41
C GLN A 24 6.88 -4.77 -1.75
N ALA A 25 6.21 -3.73 -1.22
CA ALA A 25 4.84 -3.88 -0.76
C ALA A 25 4.05 -4.53 -1.89
N ASP A 26 3.34 -5.63 -1.60
CA ASP A 26 2.52 -6.31 -2.58
C ASP A 26 1.38 -5.37 -2.98
N ILE A 27 1.58 -4.68 -4.10
CA ILE A 27 0.56 -3.82 -4.70
C ILE A 27 -0.19 -4.68 -5.70
N GLU A 28 -1.44 -4.93 -5.41
CA GLU A 28 -2.34 -5.62 -6.33
C GLU A 28 -3.31 -4.62 -6.93
N CYS A 29 -2.97 -4.14 -8.14
CA CYS A 29 -3.82 -3.19 -8.85
C CYS A 29 -5.15 -3.83 -9.23
N PRO A 30 -6.28 -3.23 -8.85
CA PRO A 30 -7.57 -3.72 -9.28
C PRO A 30 -7.77 -3.49 -10.78
N GLU A 31 -8.52 -4.39 -11.41
CA GLU A 31 -9.00 -4.17 -12.78
C GLU A 31 -10.06 -3.07 -12.77
N ILE A 32 -9.88 -2.03 -13.58
CA ILE A 32 -10.72 -0.84 -13.55
C ILE A 32 -12.20 -1.14 -13.84
N GLU A 33 -12.47 -2.17 -14.64
CA GLU A 33 -13.81 -2.62 -14.98
C GLU A 33 -14.56 -3.20 -13.78
N GLN A 34 -13.83 -3.63 -12.75
CA GLN A 34 -14.40 -4.18 -11.51
C GLN A 34 -14.58 -3.13 -10.42
N VAL A 35 -14.07 -1.93 -10.64
CA VAL A 35 -14.14 -0.84 -9.66
C VAL A 35 -15.34 0.05 -9.93
N LYS A 36 -16.13 0.28 -8.89
CA LYS A 36 -17.31 1.13 -8.90
C LYS A 36 -16.94 2.60 -8.70
N GLU A 37 -17.66 3.50 -9.36
CA GLU A 37 -17.63 4.92 -9.02
C GLU A 37 -18.18 5.12 -7.60
N THR A 38 -17.52 5.99 -6.86
CA THR A 38 -17.91 6.38 -5.50
C THR A 38 -17.87 7.90 -5.35
N SER A 39 -18.55 8.40 -4.34
CA SER A 39 -18.53 9.81 -3.97
C SER A 39 -18.40 9.95 -2.45
N ILE A 40 -18.29 11.18 -1.97
CA ILE A 40 -18.24 11.45 -0.52
C ILE A 40 -19.48 10.93 0.23
N ASP A 41 -20.59 10.73 -0.45
CA ASP A 41 -21.81 10.17 0.14
C ASP A 41 -21.67 8.70 0.54
N ASP A 42 -20.66 7.98 -0.01
CA ASP A 42 -20.35 6.61 0.37
C ASP A 42 -19.53 6.50 1.69
N LYS A 43 -19.21 7.62 2.32
CA LYS A 43 -18.33 7.69 3.48
C LYS A 43 -18.82 6.87 4.67
N ASP A 44 -20.11 6.94 4.99
CA ASP A 44 -20.69 6.20 6.12
C ASP A 44 -20.62 4.69 5.90
N GLU A 45 -20.83 4.24 4.67
CA GLU A 45 -20.67 2.84 4.31
C GLU A 45 -19.20 2.39 4.44
N LEU A 46 -18.27 3.22 3.98
CA LEU A 46 -16.84 2.97 4.16
C LEU A 46 -16.47 2.84 5.64
N PHE A 47 -16.96 3.75 6.49
CA PHE A 47 -16.70 3.67 7.94
C PHE A 47 -17.21 2.37 8.55
N SER A 48 -18.35 1.88 8.11
CA SER A 48 -18.87 0.59 8.55
C SER A 48 -17.96 -0.57 8.10
N ALA A 49 -17.46 -0.52 6.87
CA ALA A 49 -16.52 -1.52 6.34
C ALA A 49 -15.17 -1.49 7.05
N LEU A 50 -14.68 -0.31 7.47
CA LEU A 50 -13.39 -0.16 8.16
C LEU A 50 -13.33 -0.94 9.48
N GLN A 51 -14.45 -1.18 10.16
CA GLN A 51 -14.49 -1.97 11.40
C GLN A 51 -13.96 -3.39 11.17
N ILE A 52 -14.24 -3.95 10.01
CA ILE A 52 -13.78 -5.30 9.64
C ILE A 52 -12.40 -5.21 8.98
N ILE A 53 -12.23 -4.29 8.04
CA ILE A 53 -11.00 -4.14 7.25
C ILE A 53 -9.79 -3.88 8.15
N VAL A 54 -9.88 -2.94 9.09
CA VAL A 54 -8.75 -2.60 9.98
C VAL A 54 -8.37 -3.79 10.85
N SER A 55 -9.35 -4.50 11.40
CA SER A 55 -9.10 -5.71 12.17
C SER A 55 -8.41 -6.78 11.31
N ASP A 56 -8.81 -6.94 10.06
CA ASP A 56 -8.26 -7.96 9.18
C ASP A 56 -6.82 -7.68 8.74
N ILE A 57 -6.49 -6.43 8.44
CA ILE A 57 -5.17 -6.08 7.89
C ILE A 57 -4.14 -5.68 8.95
N TYR A 58 -4.56 -5.18 10.11
CA TYR A 58 -3.68 -4.76 11.19
C TYR A 58 -3.78 -5.63 12.45
N GLY A 59 -4.94 -6.20 12.71
CA GLY A 59 -5.21 -6.94 13.95
C GLY A 59 -4.62 -8.34 14.01
N LYS A 60 -4.12 -8.86 12.89
CA LYS A 60 -3.50 -10.18 12.82
C LYS A 60 -2.01 -10.10 13.04
N GLY A 61 -1.44 -11.06 13.79
CA GLY A 61 -0.02 -11.13 14.08
C GLY A 61 0.33 -10.77 15.51
N GLU A 62 1.62 -10.78 15.80
CA GLU A 62 2.17 -10.62 17.16
C GLU A 62 1.75 -9.29 17.82
N TYR A 63 1.66 -8.22 17.05
CA TYR A 63 1.35 -6.88 17.55
C TYR A 63 -0.09 -6.45 17.31
N GLY A 64 -0.97 -7.38 16.93
CA GLY A 64 -2.36 -7.07 16.57
C GLY A 64 -3.13 -6.30 17.64
N GLU A 65 -2.87 -6.57 18.92
CA GLU A 65 -3.50 -5.86 20.04
C GLU A 65 -3.14 -4.36 20.06
N LEU A 66 -1.98 -3.96 19.58
CA LEU A 66 -1.56 -2.56 19.51
C LEU A 66 -2.32 -1.77 18.43
N TYR A 67 -2.98 -2.46 17.52
CA TYR A 67 -3.84 -1.90 16.47
C TYR A 67 -5.34 -2.00 16.78
N SER A 68 -5.71 -2.47 17.97
CA SER A 68 -7.13 -2.68 18.34
C SER A 68 -7.90 -1.39 18.60
N GLU A 69 -7.20 -0.28 18.88
CA GLU A 69 -7.76 1.06 18.96
C GLU A 69 -7.24 1.89 17.80
N TRP A 70 -8.12 2.58 17.10
CA TRP A 70 -7.74 3.41 15.98
C TRP A 70 -8.72 4.56 15.75
N GLU A 71 -8.22 5.61 15.16
CA GLU A 71 -8.97 6.80 14.79
C GLU A 71 -8.74 7.10 13.31
N VAL A 72 -9.74 7.63 12.63
CA VAL A 72 -9.62 8.06 11.24
C VAL A 72 -9.13 9.50 11.21
N LEU A 73 -7.95 9.73 10.65
CA LEU A 73 -7.41 11.07 10.40
C LEU A 73 -7.96 11.66 9.10
N THR A 74 -8.04 10.83 8.07
CA THR A 74 -8.55 11.18 6.75
C THR A 74 -9.31 10.01 6.16
N ALA A 75 -10.47 10.27 5.54
CA ALA A 75 -11.18 9.33 4.68
C ALA A 75 -11.84 10.13 3.55
N LEU A 76 -11.19 10.18 2.40
CA LEU A 76 -11.62 10.97 1.24
C LEU A 76 -11.36 10.22 -0.07
N PRO A 77 -12.23 10.40 -1.07
CA PRO A 77 -11.88 10.03 -2.45
C PRO A 77 -10.60 10.77 -2.88
N PHE A 78 -9.70 10.11 -3.57
CA PHE A 78 -8.42 10.71 -3.94
C PHE A 78 -8.50 12.04 -4.68
N PRO A 79 -9.42 12.27 -5.62
CA PRO A 79 -9.52 13.58 -6.26
C PRO A 79 -9.77 14.74 -5.27
N GLN A 80 -10.35 14.46 -4.09
CA GLN A 80 -10.60 15.47 -3.05
C GLN A 80 -9.39 15.68 -2.11
N THR A 81 -8.36 14.86 -2.19
CA THR A 81 -7.12 15.04 -1.41
C THR A 81 -6.15 16.02 -2.06
N VAL A 82 -6.37 16.38 -3.31
CA VAL A 82 -5.54 17.34 -4.04
C VAL A 82 -5.59 18.71 -3.37
N GLY A 83 -4.42 19.26 -3.05
CA GLY A 83 -4.28 20.52 -2.33
C GLY A 83 -4.34 20.44 -0.81
N LEU A 84 -4.58 19.26 -0.24
CA LEU A 84 -4.47 19.04 1.21
C LEU A 84 -3.01 18.71 1.57
N GLU A 85 -2.41 19.51 2.45
CA GLU A 85 -0.97 19.46 2.74
C GLU A 85 -0.45 18.05 3.08
N ASN A 86 -1.18 17.31 3.91
CA ASN A 86 -0.75 15.99 4.38
C ASN A 86 -1.20 14.82 3.49
N ASP A 87 -2.12 15.05 2.57
CA ASP A 87 -2.83 13.97 1.86
C ASP A 87 -2.56 13.97 0.35
N ALA A 88 -2.14 15.11 -0.22
CA ALA A 88 -1.95 15.24 -1.67
C ALA A 88 -0.93 14.27 -2.26
N VAL A 89 0.12 13.94 -1.52
CA VAL A 89 1.18 13.02 -1.97
C VAL A 89 0.64 11.62 -2.27
N TYR A 90 -0.38 11.18 -1.57
CA TYR A 90 -0.93 9.83 -1.74
C TYR A 90 -1.69 9.65 -3.04
N TYR A 91 -2.30 10.71 -3.58
CA TYR A 91 -2.91 10.66 -4.90
C TYR A 91 -1.88 10.41 -6.00
N GLU A 92 -0.74 11.09 -5.95
CA GLU A 92 0.36 10.84 -6.87
C GLU A 92 0.91 9.41 -6.73
N MET A 93 1.04 8.92 -5.49
CA MET A 93 1.42 7.52 -5.25
C MET A 93 0.43 6.56 -5.90
N ALA A 94 -0.87 6.75 -5.69
CA ALA A 94 -1.90 5.89 -6.26
C ALA A 94 -1.86 5.86 -7.79
N LYS A 95 -1.68 7.03 -8.43
CA LYS A 95 -1.52 7.14 -9.88
C LYS A 95 -0.28 6.40 -10.39
N ASN A 96 0.84 6.54 -9.68
CA ASN A 96 2.08 5.88 -10.06
C ASN A 96 2.01 4.36 -9.91
N PHE A 97 1.24 3.86 -8.93
CA PHE A 97 1.12 2.42 -8.68
C PHE A 97 0.15 1.75 -9.66
N CYS A 98 -1.05 2.28 -9.82
CA CYS A 98 -2.12 1.60 -10.53
C CYS A 98 -2.78 2.43 -11.65
N GLY A 99 -2.21 3.58 -11.96
CA GLY A 99 -2.72 4.47 -13.01
C GLY A 99 -3.82 5.42 -12.52
N GLN A 100 -4.05 6.46 -13.31
CA GLN A 100 -4.99 7.52 -12.95
C GLN A 100 -6.42 7.01 -12.85
N ALA A 101 -6.85 6.12 -13.74
CA ALA A 101 -8.23 5.62 -13.74
C ALA A 101 -8.59 4.87 -12.44
N VAL A 102 -7.65 4.08 -11.90
CA VAL A 102 -7.82 3.41 -10.61
C VAL A 102 -7.77 4.42 -9.47
N ALA A 103 -6.79 5.32 -9.48
CA ALA A 103 -6.67 6.35 -8.46
C ALA A 103 -7.93 7.20 -8.34
N ASP A 104 -8.51 7.63 -9.45
CA ASP A 104 -9.72 8.48 -9.47
C ASP A 104 -10.96 7.79 -8.89
N LYS A 105 -10.97 6.45 -8.82
CA LYS A 105 -12.03 5.63 -8.22
C LYS A 105 -11.66 5.06 -6.85
N SER A 106 -10.54 5.51 -6.29
CA SER A 106 -10.04 5.02 -5.01
C SER A 106 -10.13 6.08 -3.93
N TRP A 107 -10.00 5.61 -2.70
CA TRP A 107 -10.03 6.43 -1.50
C TRP A 107 -8.71 6.32 -0.75
N LEU A 108 -8.34 7.41 -0.11
CA LEU A 108 -7.34 7.45 0.95
C LEU A 108 -8.05 7.32 2.30
N VAL A 109 -7.58 6.39 3.12
CA VAL A 109 -7.85 6.36 4.56
C VAL A 109 -6.53 6.43 5.29
N ARG A 110 -6.39 7.44 6.15
CA ARG A 110 -5.29 7.55 7.11
C ARG A 110 -5.81 7.25 8.50
N LEU A 111 -5.10 6.38 9.19
CA LEU A 111 -5.45 5.88 10.51
C LEU A 111 -4.38 6.29 11.52
N TYR A 112 -4.79 6.53 12.75
CA TYR A 112 -3.93 6.73 13.89
C TYR A 112 -4.17 5.62 14.91
N PHE A 113 -3.09 5.07 15.47
CA PHE A 113 -3.12 3.94 16.41
C PHE A 113 -2.53 4.36 17.76
N PRO A 114 -3.35 4.83 18.71
CA PRO A 114 -2.86 5.42 19.97
C PRO A 114 -2.08 4.46 20.85
N LYS A 115 -2.34 3.16 20.79
CA LYS A 115 -1.57 2.17 21.57
C LYS A 115 -0.10 2.07 21.19
N TRP A 116 0.29 2.59 20.03
CA TRP A 116 1.68 2.67 19.59
C TRP A 116 2.44 3.89 20.14
N GLU A 117 1.77 4.83 20.80
CA GLU A 117 2.44 5.98 21.39
C GLU A 117 3.55 5.55 22.35
N GLY A 118 4.74 6.17 22.19
CA GLY A 118 5.90 5.84 23.01
C GLY A 118 6.56 4.49 22.69
N LYS A 119 6.05 3.73 21.73
CA LYS A 119 6.59 2.41 21.32
C LYS A 119 7.27 2.44 19.95
N SER A 120 6.56 2.94 18.94
CA SER A 120 7.09 3.06 17.59
C SER A 120 6.44 4.22 16.85
N ALA A 121 7.24 5.22 16.50
CA ALA A 121 6.75 6.37 15.73
C ALA A 121 6.24 5.97 14.32
N SER A 122 6.88 4.99 13.70
CA SER A 122 6.48 4.53 12.35
C SER A 122 5.18 3.72 12.33
N ALA A 123 4.75 3.19 13.47
CA ALA A 123 3.50 2.42 13.60
C ALA A 123 2.32 3.25 14.10
N LEU A 124 2.54 4.53 14.46
CA LEU A 124 1.47 5.42 14.94
C LEU A 124 0.41 5.71 13.88
N GLU A 125 0.79 5.76 12.62
CA GLU A 125 -0.12 6.00 11.51
C GLU A 125 -0.05 4.87 10.49
N GLY A 126 -1.20 4.59 9.88
CA GLY A 126 -1.31 3.72 8.73
C GLY A 126 -2.05 4.42 7.61
N GLN A 127 -1.66 4.12 6.38
CA GLN A 127 -2.31 4.63 5.18
C GLN A 127 -2.76 3.44 4.33
N ILE A 128 -4.02 3.46 3.92
CA ILE A 128 -4.57 2.44 3.04
C ILE A 128 -5.28 3.09 1.85
N PHE A 129 -5.16 2.44 0.71
CA PHE A 129 -5.89 2.80 -0.50
C PHE A 129 -6.95 1.74 -0.74
N LEU A 130 -8.18 2.19 -0.89
CA LEU A 130 -9.34 1.33 -1.04
C LEU A 130 -10.12 1.70 -2.29
N SER A 131 -10.80 0.71 -2.83
CA SER A 131 -11.82 0.90 -3.86
C SER A 131 -13.07 0.10 -3.49
N LYS A 132 -14.18 0.42 -4.12
CA LYS A 132 -15.43 -0.31 -3.99
C LYS A 132 -15.64 -1.16 -5.23
N SER A 133 -15.94 -2.44 -5.05
CA SER A 133 -16.23 -3.34 -6.16
C SER A 133 -17.63 -3.11 -6.71
N LYS A 134 -17.90 -3.62 -7.91
CA LYS A 134 -19.26 -3.59 -8.51
C LYS A 134 -20.28 -4.42 -7.73
N GLU A 135 -19.80 -5.35 -6.91
CA GLU A 135 -20.61 -6.12 -5.94
C GLU A 135 -20.84 -5.35 -4.63
N ASN A 136 -20.45 -4.08 -4.57
CA ASN A 136 -20.56 -3.18 -3.41
C ASN A 136 -19.70 -3.57 -2.20
N GLU A 137 -18.58 -4.25 -2.42
CA GLU A 137 -17.62 -4.59 -1.37
C GLU A 137 -16.45 -3.61 -1.40
N TRP A 138 -16.07 -3.09 -0.23
CA TRP A 138 -14.86 -2.31 -0.07
C TRP A 138 -13.66 -3.24 0.06
N PHE A 139 -12.57 -2.94 -0.66
CA PHE A 139 -11.34 -3.71 -0.59
C PHE A 139 -10.12 -2.81 -0.62
N VAL A 140 -9.06 -3.27 0.08
CA VAL A 140 -7.75 -2.59 0.14
C VAL A 140 -6.87 -3.16 -0.95
N TRP A 141 -6.27 -2.28 -1.75
CA TRP A 141 -5.30 -2.68 -2.77
C TRP A 141 -3.88 -2.17 -2.49
N PHE A 142 -3.72 -1.31 -1.50
CA PHE A 142 -2.42 -0.85 -1.02
C PHE A 142 -2.48 -0.54 0.46
N ARG A 143 -1.43 -0.89 1.17
CA ARG A 143 -1.21 -0.54 2.57
C ARG A 143 0.21 -0.07 2.78
N TYR A 144 0.38 1.07 3.45
CA TYR A 144 1.64 1.60 3.93
C TYR A 144 1.59 1.71 5.46
N HIS A 145 2.54 1.00 6.09
CA HIS A 145 2.63 0.80 7.57
C HIS A 145 1.48 0.07 8.24
#